data_dec506b6db2e153a0045cf68c0e9b059
#
_entry.id   dec506b6db2e153a0045cf68c0e9b059
#
_cell.length_a   1.000
_cell.length_b   1.000
_cell.length_c   1.000
_cell.angle_alpha   90.00
_cell.angle_beta   90.00
_cell.angle_gamma   90.00
#
_symmetry.space_group_name_H-M   'P 1'
#
loop_
_entity.id
_entity.type
_entity.pdbx_description
1 polymer ?
#
loop_
_entity_poly.entity_id
_entity_poly.type
_entity_poly.pdbx_seq_one_letter_code
_entity_poly.pdbx_strand_id
1 'polypeptide(L)'
;MPDFFKAEYQQTGKSKKTNSQGMREMQQIAFKANSAQYLLIKAPPASGKSRALMFIALEKLKNQGIKKVIVAVPERNIGASFKATNLMNGGFFADWNPNPHYNLCTSGSEKSKVSTFLEFLDSDEEILICTHATFRFACAEIDEKQLNDCLIAIDEFHHVSADGENRLGEVIKNIMAKSNAHIIAMTGSYFRGDNIPVLLPEDEIKFTKVTYNYYQQLNGYEYLKSLGIGYHFYTGRYFKKPFDKNMSALEEILDVTKKTIIHIPNVNANESSK
;
A
#
# COMPACT_ATOMS: atom_id res chain seq x y z
N MET A 1 -29.56 -18.33 11.70
CA MET A 1 -29.67 -16.99 12.33
C MET A 1 -29.97 -16.00 11.26
N PRO A 2 -30.78 -14.97 11.46
CA PRO A 2 -30.99 -13.96 10.44
C PRO A 2 -29.69 -13.17 10.23
N ASP A 3 -29.34 -12.94 8.98
CA ASP A 3 -28.25 -12.04 8.62
C ASP A 3 -28.60 -10.63 9.09
N PHE A 4 -27.74 -10.02 9.91
CA PHE A 4 -27.97 -8.67 10.42
C PHE A 4 -27.79 -7.61 9.34
N PHE A 5 -26.98 -7.91 8.33
CA PHE A 5 -26.74 -7.02 7.20
C PHE A 5 -26.35 -7.85 5.98
N LYS A 6 -27.00 -7.60 4.86
CA LYS A 6 -26.67 -8.16 3.55
C LYS A 6 -26.58 -7.04 2.55
N ALA A 7 -25.40 -6.84 1.96
CA ALA A 7 -25.23 -5.92 0.85
C ALA A 7 -25.00 -6.70 -0.43
N GLU A 8 -25.81 -6.45 -1.44
CA GLU A 8 -25.66 -7.04 -2.77
C GLU A 8 -25.33 -5.94 -3.77
N TYR A 9 -24.26 -6.15 -4.54
CA TYR A 9 -23.88 -5.30 -5.65
C TYR A 9 -24.24 -6.00 -6.96
N GLN A 10 -25.08 -5.36 -7.74
CA GLN A 10 -25.40 -5.85 -9.09
C GLN A 10 -24.38 -5.31 -10.07
N GLN A 11 -23.96 -6.15 -10.99
CA GLN A 11 -23.12 -5.76 -12.10
C GLN A 11 -23.85 -4.75 -12.98
N THR A 12 -23.22 -3.60 -13.21
CA THR A 12 -23.78 -2.56 -14.10
C THR A 12 -23.45 -2.81 -15.59
N GLY A 13 -22.67 -3.84 -15.89
CA GLY A 13 -22.23 -4.17 -17.26
C GLY A 13 -21.24 -3.18 -17.87
N LYS A 14 -20.75 -2.22 -17.09
CA LYS A 14 -19.82 -1.19 -17.56
C LYS A 14 -18.49 -1.29 -16.83
N SER A 15 -17.46 -1.73 -17.52
CA SER A 15 -16.08 -1.55 -17.07
C SER A 15 -15.76 -0.07 -17.06
N LYS A 16 -15.24 0.45 -15.93
CA LYS A 16 -14.70 1.81 -15.92
C LYS A 16 -13.43 1.80 -16.76
N LYS A 17 -13.52 2.40 -17.95
CA LYS A 17 -12.41 2.57 -18.86
C LYS A 17 -11.32 3.42 -18.20
N THR A 18 -10.09 3.19 -18.60
CA THR A 18 -8.98 4.11 -18.33
C THR A 18 -9.21 5.43 -19.09
N ASN A 19 -8.67 6.52 -18.57
CA ASN A 19 -8.62 7.79 -19.29
C ASN A 19 -7.64 7.72 -20.48
N SER A 20 -7.48 8.83 -21.20
CA SER A 20 -6.54 8.95 -22.32
C SER A 20 -5.07 8.72 -21.95
N GLN A 21 -4.74 8.74 -20.68
CA GLN A 21 -3.39 8.48 -20.14
C GLN A 21 -3.24 7.07 -19.55
N GLY A 22 -4.22 6.20 -19.75
CA GLY A 22 -4.20 4.82 -19.24
C GLY A 22 -4.48 4.67 -17.74
N MET A 23 -4.97 5.70 -17.08
CA MET A 23 -5.24 5.70 -15.64
C MET A 23 -6.67 5.24 -15.34
N ARG A 24 -6.82 4.33 -14.37
CA ARG A 24 -8.11 4.01 -13.75
C ARG A 24 -8.57 5.14 -12.84
N GLU A 25 -9.83 5.16 -12.43
CA GLU A 25 -10.43 6.23 -11.61
C GLU A 25 -9.61 6.58 -10.35
N MET A 26 -9.25 5.58 -9.54
CA MET A 26 -8.42 5.79 -8.35
C MET A 26 -7.08 6.45 -8.70
N GLN A 27 -6.44 6.01 -9.77
CA GLN A 27 -5.17 6.56 -10.24
C GLN A 27 -5.31 8.00 -10.73
N GLN A 28 -6.41 8.33 -11.41
CA GLN A 28 -6.73 9.70 -11.83
C GLN A 28 -6.93 10.63 -10.62
N ILE A 29 -7.67 10.14 -9.60
CA ILE A 29 -7.91 10.92 -8.37
C ILE A 29 -6.58 11.18 -7.67
N ALA A 30 -5.73 10.16 -7.53
CA ALA A 30 -4.41 10.31 -6.93
C ALA A 30 -3.50 11.23 -7.76
N PHE A 31 -3.50 11.08 -9.08
CA PHE A 31 -2.68 11.89 -9.98
C PHE A 31 -3.07 13.38 -9.97
N LYS A 32 -4.32 13.74 -9.73
CA LYS A 32 -4.73 15.14 -9.57
C LYS A 32 -4.05 15.84 -8.38
N ALA A 33 -3.57 15.08 -7.41
CA ALA A 33 -2.84 15.58 -6.25
C ALA A 33 -1.31 15.47 -6.42
N ASN A 34 -0.81 15.27 -7.64
CA ASN A 34 0.62 15.01 -7.91
C ASN A 34 1.56 16.16 -7.49
N SER A 35 1.07 17.39 -7.41
CA SER A 35 1.86 18.55 -6.98
C SER A 35 2.09 18.62 -5.47
N ALA A 36 1.34 17.86 -4.67
CA ALA A 36 1.50 17.86 -3.22
C ALA A 36 2.90 17.37 -2.83
N GLN A 37 3.55 18.10 -1.91
CA GLN A 37 4.82 17.65 -1.32
C GLN A 37 4.62 16.38 -0.49
N TYR A 38 3.55 16.35 0.32
CA TYR A 38 3.17 15.18 1.12
C TYR A 38 1.79 14.68 0.67
N LEU A 39 1.72 13.43 0.23
CA LEU A 39 0.49 12.82 -0.29
C LEU A 39 0.21 11.50 0.42
N LEU A 40 -0.99 11.35 0.97
CA LEU A 40 -1.45 10.12 1.60
C LEU A 40 -2.57 9.49 0.77
N ILE A 41 -2.30 8.32 0.19
CA ILE A 41 -3.25 7.57 -0.64
C ILE A 41 -3.83 6.42 0.20
N LYS A 42 -5.10 6.54 0.54
CA LYS A 42 -5.90 5.51 1.23
C LYS A 42 -6.79 4.82 0.20
N ALA A 43 -6.41 3.63 -0.23
CA ALA A 43 -7.16 2.90 -1.24
C ALA A 43 -7.06 1.39 -1.03
N PRO A 44 -8.13 0.61 -1.30
CA PRO A 44 -8.16 -0.82 -1.05
C PRO A 44 -7.04 -1.59 -1.75
N PRO A 45 -6.71 -2.82 -1.31
CA PRO A 45 -5.87 -3.73 -2.07
C PRO A 45 -6.39 -3.89 -3.51
N ALA A 46 -5.48 -4.13 -4.45
CA ALA A 46 -5.78 -4.27 -5.88
C ALA A 46 -6.43 -3.05 -6.57
N SER A 47 -6.56 -1.90 -5.90
CA SER A 47 -7.04 -0.65 -6.52
C SER A 47 -6.08 -0.04 -7.54
N GLY A 48 -4.82 -0.50 -7.55
CA GLY A 48 -3.78 -0.02 -8.46
C GLY A 48 -2.90 1.09 -7.89
N LYS A 49 -2.70 1.13 -6.56
CA LYS A 49 -1.84 2.10 -5.84
C LYS A 49 -0.42 2.17 -6.41
N SER A 50 0.24 1.02 -6.59
CA SER A 50 1.61 0.98 -7.12
C SER A 50 1.71 1.65 -8.49
N ARG A 51 0.72 1.44 -9.36
CA ARG A 51 0.69 2.11 -10.68
C ARG A 51 0.37 3.60 -10.57
N ALA A 52 -0.47 4.01 -9.61
CA ALA A 52 -0.71 5.42 -9.32
C ALA A 52 0.58 6.13 -8.89
N LEU A 53 1.38 5.46 -8.04
CA LEU A 53 2.69 5.96 -7.67
C LEU A 53 3.61 6.14 -8.87
N MET A 54 3.68 5.16 -9.79
CA MET A 54 4.52 5.27 -10.99
C MET A 54 4.16 6.51 -11.83
N PHE A 55 2.87 6.78 -12.05
CA PHE A 55 2.42 7.97 -12.76
C PHE A 55 2.85 9.25 -12.05
N ILE A 56 2.64 9.33 -10.74
CA ILE A 56 2.98 10.53 -9.95
C ILE A 56 4.51 10.72 -9.87
N ALA A 57 5.25 9.62 -9.68
CA ALA A 57 6.70 9.67 -9.60
C ALA A 57 7.34 10.17 -10.90
N LEU A 58 6.88 9.67 -12.04
CA LEU A 58 7.35 10.13 -13.35
C LEU A 58 6.99 11.60 -13.60
N GLU A 59 5.80 12.03 -13.20
CA GLU A 59 5.41 13.46 -13.29
C GLU A 59 6.33 14.34 -12.45
N LYS A 60 6.67 13.91 -11.23
CA LYS A 60 7.57 14.64 -10.36
C LYS A 60 9.00 14.66 -10.90
N LEU A 61 9.52 13.54 -11.41
CA LEU A 61 10.84 13.46 -12.02
C LEU A 61 10.98 14.38 -13.24
N LYS A 62 9.98 14.37 -14.13
CA LYS A 62 10.10 15.06 -15.42
C LYS A 62 9.65 16.53 -15.38
N ASN A 63 8.70 16.88 -14.51
CA ASN A 63 8.03 18.18 -14.56
C ASN A 63 8.09 18.98 -13.24
N GLN A 64 8.55 18.39 -12.12
CA GLN A 64 8.51 19.07 -10.81
C GLN A 64 9.87 19.16 -10.11
N GLY A 65 10.97 18.91 -10.83
CA GLY A 65 12.34 19.08 -10.30
C GLY A 65 12.80 18.00 -9.31
N ILE A 66 12.04 16.94 -9.12
CA ILE A 66 12.50 15.76 -8.36
C ILE A 66 13.57 15.05 -9.19
N LYS A 67 14.68 14.70 -8.55
CA LYS A 67 15.82 14.04 -9.19
C LYS A 67 15.83 12.53 -9.00
N LYS A 68 15.34 12.08 -7.85
CA LYS A 68 15.38 10.64 -7.47
C LYS A 68 14.07 10.21 -6.84
N VAL A 69 13.70 8.95 -7.10
CA VAL A 69 12.54 8.27 -6.50
C VAL A 69 13.03 7.07 -5.72
N ILE A 70 12.69 7.01 -4.45
CA ILE A 70 12.99 5.89 -3.56
C ILE A 70 11.66 5.25 -3.15
N VAL A 71 11.44 4.00 -3.56
CA VAL A 71 10.24 3.23 -3.21
C VAL A 71 10.57 2.26 -2.10
N ALA A 72 10.02 2.47 -0.92
CA ALA A 72 10.16 1.59 0.22
C ALA A 72 8.91 0.71 0.39
N VAL A 73 9.10 -0.61 0.40
CA VAL A 73 8.05 -1.62 0.54
C VAL A 73 8.24 -2.44 1.81
N PRO A 74 7.17 -3.00 2.42
CA PRO A 74 7.31 -3.77 3.67
C PRO A 74 8.11 -5.05 3.48
N GLU A 75 7.94 -5.74 2.35
CA GLU A 75 8.55 -7.04 2.08
C GLU A 75 9.13 -7.12 0.66
N ARG A 76 10.13 -7.99 0.48
CA ARG A 76 10.84 -8.17 -0.81
C ARG A 76 9.94 -8.57 -1.97
N ASN A 77 8.96 -9.43 -1.73
CA ASN A 77 8.00 -9.91 -2.73
C ASN A 77 7.14 -8.77 -3.31
N ILE A 78 6.86 -7.73 -2.51
CA ILE A 78 6.08 -6.56 -2.93
C ILE A 78 6.90 -5.68 -3.89
N GLY A 79 8.22 -5.69 -3.78
CA GLY A 79 9.11 -4.98 -4.72
C GLY A 79 8.89 -5.37 -6.18
N ALA A 80 8.43 -6.60 -6.45
CA ALA A 80 8.07 -7.04 -7.79
C ALA A 80 6.90 -6.27 -8.42
N SER A 81 6.07 -5.60 -7.63
CA SER A 81 5.00 -4.73 -8.11
C SER A 81 5.52 -3.46 -8.79
N PHE A 82 6.77 -3.12 -8.57
CA PHE A 82 7.44 -1.92 -9.10
C PHE A 82 8.45 -2.23 -10.22
N LYS A 83 8.34 -3.41 -10.84
CA LYS A 83 9.13 -3.75 -12.03
C LYS A 83 8.84 -2.83 -13.20
N ALA A 84 9.71 -2.85 -14.21
CA ALA A 84 9.51 -2.12 -15.46
C ALA A 84 8.09 -2.30 -15.99
N THR A 85 7.45 -1.19 -16.29
CA THR A 85 6.03 -1.14 -16.68
C THR A 85 5.86 -0.16 -17.83
N ASN A 86 5.33 -0.64 -18.94
CA ASN A 86 5.01 0.19 -20.08
C ASN A 86 3.72 0.97 -19.81
N LEU A 87 3.85 2.25 -19.57
CA LEU A 87 2.74 3.19 -19.35
C LEU A 87 2.42 3.97 -20.64
N MET A 88 3.39 4.13 -21.53
CA MET A 88 3.20 4.82 -22.81
C MET A 88 2.18 4.12 -23.69
N ASN A 89 2.10 2.79 -23.65
CA ASN A 89 1.04 2.03 -24.33
C ASN A 89 -0.38 2.43 -23.88
N GLY A 90 -0.52 2.96 -22.67
CA GLY A 90 -1.78 3.49 -22.13
C GLY A 90 -2.02 4.96 -22.46
N GLY A 91 -1.07 5.64 -23.13
CA GLY A 91 -1.13 7.07 -23.46
C GLY A 91 -0.43 7.99 -22.43
N PHE A 92 0.34 7.44 -21.50
CA PHE A 92 1.17 8.28 -20.62
C PHE A 92 2.43 8.73 -21.35
N PHE A 93 3.10 9.78 -20.88
CA PHE A 93 4.23 10.40 -21.59
C PHE A 93 5.57 9.67 -21.39
N ALA A 94 5.68 8.77 -20.40
CA ALA A 94 6.90 8.03 -20.09
C ALA A 94 6.60 6.65 -19.51
N ASP A 95 7.56 5.73 -19.63
CA ASP A 95 7.53 4.40 -19.02
C ASP A 95 8.22 4.40 -17.66
N TRP A 96 7.74 3.54 -16.76
CA TRP A 96 8.40 3.23 -15.52
C TRP A 96 9.47 2.17 -15.75
N ASN A 97 10.73 2.55 -15.68
CA ASN A 97 11.84 1.66 -16.03
C ASN A 97 12.98 1.74 -15.01
N PRO A 98 12.82 1.15 -13.80
CA PRO A 98 13.89 1.11 -12.81
C PRO A 98 15.05 0.24 -13.29
N ASN A 99 16.30 0.67 -13.03
CA ASN A 99 17.47 -0.14 -13.26
C ASN A 99 17.44 -1.36 -12.30
N PRO A 100 17.55 -2.60 -12.79
CA PRO A 100 17.53 -3.80 -11.95
C PRO A 100 18.58 -3.81 -10.84
N HIS A 101 19.73 -3.18 -11.03
CA HIS A 101 20.78 -3.04 -10.02
C HIS A 101 20.28 -2.32 -8.76
N TYR A 102 19.43 -1.32 -8.91
CA TYR A 102 18.85 -0.55 -7.81
C TYR A 102 17.49 -1.09 -7.33
N ASN A 103 17.13 -2.31 -7.71
CA ASN A 103 16.06 -3.06 -7.06
C ASN A 103 16.64 -3.91 -5.91
N LEU A 104 16.68 -3.37 -4.72
CA LEU A 104 17.26 -4.00 -3.53
C LEU A 104 16.31 -5.01 -2.85
N CYS A 105 15.16 -5.28 -3.43
CA CYS A 105 14.22 -6.31 -2.98
C CYS A 105 14.62 -7.73 -3.39
N THR A 106 15.89 -7.95 -3.70
CA THR A 106 16.50 -9.24 -4.03
C THR A 106 17.08 -9.94 -2.81
N SER A 107 17.58 -11.17 -2.97
CA SER A 107 18.38 -11.86 -1.94
C SER A 107 19.73 -11.14 -1.75
N GLY A 108 20.27 -11.21 -0.54
CA GLY A 108 21.54 -10.57 -0.19
C GLY A 108 21.55 -10.01 1.24
N SER A 109 22.72 -9.63 1.71
CA SER A 109 22.86 -9.05 3.06
C SER A 109 22.35 -7.62 3.12
N GLU A 110 21.80 -7.18 4.24
CA GLU A 110 21.34 -5.79 4.41
C GLU A 110 22.50 -4.80 4.28
N LYS A 111 23.71 -5.16 4.73
CA LYS A 111 24.91 -4.32 4.62
C LYS A 111 25.24 -3.98 3.14
N SER A 112 25.19 -4.97 2.25
CA SER A 112 25.45 -4.71 0.82
C SER A 112 24.35 -3.86 0.20
N LYS A 113 23.10 -4.01 0.63
CA LYS A 113 21.97 -3.20 0.15
C LYS A 113 22.06 -1.76 0.60
N VAL A 114 22.48 -1.51 1.84
CA VAL A 114 22.74 -0.15 2.32
C VAL A 114 23.87 0.49 1.52
N SER A 115 24.96 -0.22 1.25
CA SER A 115 26.02 0.29 0.38
C SER A 115 25.53 0.66 -1.01
N THR A 116 24.71 -0.19 -1.65
CA THR A 116 24.12 0.10 -2.96
C THR A 116 23.10 1.26 -2.90
N PHE A 117 22.40 1.42 -1.78
CA PHE A 117 21.52 2.56 -1.57
C PHE A 117 22.31 3.88 -1.55
N LEU A 118 23.46 3.89 -0.84
CA LEU A 118 24.34 5.08 -0.80
C LEU A 118 24.92 5.38 -2.18
N GLU A 119 25.39 4.35 -2.90
CA GLU A 119 25.84 4.47 -4.28
C GLU A 119 24.75 5.08 -5.19
N PHE A 120 23.50 4.67 -5.02
CA PHE A 120 22.37 5.24 -5.77
C PHE A 120 22.22 6.74 -5.55
N LEU A 121 22.40 7.25 -4.33
CA LEU A 121 22.27 8.67 -4.06
C LEU A 121 23.28 9.51 -4.86
N ASP A 122 24.47 8.97 -5.13
CA ASP A 122 25.54 9.62 -5.89
C ASP A 122 25.49 9.30 -7.40
N SER A 123 24.65 8.35 -7.84
CA SER A 123 24.54 7.94 -9.26
C SER A 123 23.64 8.88 -10.06
N ASP A 124 23.63 8.70 -11.39
CA ASP A 124 22.68 9.37 -12.30
C ASP A 124 21.32 8.65 -12.41
N GLU A 125 21.16 7.53 -11.72
CA GLU A 125 19.92 6.73 -11.77
C GLU A 125 18.78 7.40 -11.02
N GLU A 126 17.58 7.30 -11.57
CA GLU A 126 16.41 8.04 -11.08
C GLU A 126 15.55 7.24 -10.08
N ILE A 127 15.62 5.89 -10.09
CA ILE A 127 14.64 5.05 -9.36
C ILE A 127 15.33 3.94 -8.58
N LEU A 128 15.08 3.90 -7.27
CA LEU A 128 15.51 2.83 -6.37
C LEU A 128 14.29 2.19 -5.70
N ILE A 129 14.31 0.86 -5.56
CA ILE A 129 13.28 0.09 -4.85
C ILE A 129 13.96 -0.68 -3.72
N CYS A 130 13.48 -0.53 -2.48
CA CYS A 130 14.06 -1.21 -1.32
C CYS A 130 12.98 -1.65 -0.32
N THR A 131 13.37 -2.40 0.70
CA THR A 131 12.48 -2.70 1.82
C THR A 131 12.48 -1.56 2.84
N HIS A 132 11.45 -1.49 3.70
CA HIS A 132 11.40 -0.57 4.85
C HIS A 132 12.63 -0.71 5.73
N ALA A 133 13.12 -1.94 5.93
CA ALA A 133 14.33 -2.21 6.71
C ALA A 133 15.56 -1.59 6.06
N THR A 134 15.78 -1.85 4.77
CA THR A 134 16.92 -1.28 4.02
C THR A 134 16.88 0.25 4.03
N PHE A 135 15.70 0.84 3.78
CA PHE A 135 15.51 2.30 3.82
C PHE A 135 15.90 2.88 5.19
N ARG A 136 15.39 2.28 6.27
CA ARG A 136 15.71 2.71 7.63
C ARG A 136 17.19 2.64 7.94
N PHE A 137 17.85 1.55 7.57
CA PHE A 137 19.28 1.38 7.82
C PHE A 137 20.11 2.37 6.99
N ALA A 138 19.76 2.61 5.75
CA ALA A 138 20.44 3.59 4.91
C ALA A 138 20.27 5.01 5.47
N CYS A 139 19.07 5.38 5.90
CA CYS A 139 18.81 6.69 6.51
C CYS A 139 19.56 6.91 7.84
N ALA A 140 20.01 5.86 8.52
CA ALA A 140 20.85 5.99 9.71
C ALA A 140 22.31 6.34 9.37
N GLU A 141 22.74 6.19 8.11
CA GLU A 141 24.10 6.45 7.63
C GLU A 141 24.23 7.75 6.83
N ILE A 142 23.14 8.50 6.61
CA ILE A 142 23.12 9.71 5.81
C ILE A 142 22.59 10.91 6.59
N ASP A 143 22.94 12.13 6.14
CA ASP A 143 22.24 13.36 6.53
C ASP A 143 20.93 13.46 5.72
N GLU A 144 19.85 13.85 6.37
CA GLU A 144 18.53 13.96 5.71
C GLU A 144 18.54 14.94 4.52
N LYS A 145 19.48 15.87 4.47
CA LYS A 145 19.67 16.79 3.34
C LYS A 145 20.11 16.09 2.06
N GLN A 146 20.72 14.91 2.15
CA GLN A 146 21.05 14.10 0.97
C GLN A 146 19.79 13.58 0.25
N LEU A 147 18.63 13.64 0.92
CA LEU A 147 17.32 13.32 0.35
C LEU A 147 16.60 14.57 -0.23
N ASN A 148 17.28 15.70 -0.32
CA ASN A 148 16.72 16.85 -1.02
C ASN A 148 16.44 16.51 -2.49
N ASP A 149 15.37 17.08 -3.01
CA ASP A 149 14.87 16.82 -4.36
C ASP A 149 14.58 15.33 -4.64
N CYS A 150 14.36 14.52 -3.59
CA CYS A 150 13.93 13.14 -3.70
C CYS A 150 12.42 13.00 -3.48
N LEU A 151 11.82 12.04 -4.16
CA LEU A 151 10.52 11.50 -3.81
C LEU A 151 10.70 10.21 -3.02
N ILE A 152 10.18 10.17 -1.80
CA ILE A 152 10.15 8.98 -0.95
C ILE A 152 8.74 8.43 -0.96
N ALA A 153 8.58 7.25 -1.52
CA ALA A 153 7.30 6.55 -1.60
C ALA A 153 7.29 5.36 -0.66
N ILE A 154 6.34 5.32 0.26
CA ILE A 154 6.22 4.26 1.27
C ILE A 154 4.94 3.49 1.02
N ASP A 155 5.09 2.25 0.59
CA ASP A 155 3.96 1.33 0.41
C ASP A 155 3.61 0.65 1.73
N GLU A 156 2.31 0.34 1.90
CA GLU A 156 1.73 -0.21 3.13
C GLU A 156 2.16 0.57 4.39
N PHE A 157 1.96 1.87 4.32
CA PHE A 157 2.40 2.85 5.33
C PHE A 157 1.92 2.53 6.76
N HIS A 158 0.82 1.79 6.90
CA HIS A 158 0.34 1.36 8.22
C HIS A 158 1.31 0.41 8.96
N HIS A 159 2.24 -0.24 8.26
CA HIS A 159 3.31 -1.02 8.89
C HIS A 159 4.39 -0.15 9.54
N VAL A 160 4.46 1.13 9.19
CA VAL A 160 5.48 2.07 9.68
C VAL A 160 5.36 2.31 11.19
N SER A 161 4.15 2.30 11.72
CA SER A 161 3.86 2.55 13.15
C SER A 161 3.74 1.30 14.01
N ALA A 162 3.91 0.09 13.43
CA ALA A 162 3.56 -1.17 14.07
C ALA A 162 4.48 -1.60 15.20
N ASP A 163 5.73 -1.19 15.19
CA ASP A 163 6.69 -1.57 16.22
C ASP A 163 6.76 -0.51 17.31
N GLY A 164 6.64 -0.92 18.57
CA GLY A 164 6.79 -0.05 19.74
C GLY A 164 8.17 0.64 19.85
N GLU A 165 9.08 0.31 18.95
CA GLU A 165 10.34 0.98 18.66
C GLU A 165 10.33 1.59 17.25
N ASN A 166 9.38 2.45 16.95
CA ASN A 166 9.06 2.93 15.60
C ASN A 166 10.14 3.84 14.99
N ARG A 167 11.28 3.25 14.68
CA ARG A 167 12.42 3.95 14.07
C ARG A 167 12.09 4.49 12.67
N LEU A 168 11.19 3.86 11.92
CA LEU A 168 10.84 4.36 10.58
C LEU A 168 9.94 5.61 10.62
N GLY A 169 9.03 5.68 11.58
CA GLY A 169 8.23 6.89 11.81
C GLY A 169 9.08 8.08 12.19
N GLU A 170 10.09 7.88 13.04
CA GLU A 170 11.07 8.92 13.39
C GLU A 170 11.90 9.36 12.18
N VAL A 171 12.33 8.40 11.34
CA VAL A 171 13.06 8.72 10.10
C VAL A 171 12.23 9.60 9.19
N ILE A 172 10.95 9.27 8.97
CA ILE A 172 10.04 10.08 8.15
C ILE A 172 9.85 11.49 8.76
N LYS A 173 9.66 11.59 10.05
CA LYS A 173 9.53 12.87 10.76
C LYS A 173 10.79 13.72 10.60
N ASN A 174 11.96 13.14 10.73
CA ASN A 174 13.23 13.83 10.54
C ASN A 174 13.42 14.32 9.10
N ILE A 175 13.08 13.48 8.11
CA ILE A 175 13.12 13.86 6.69
C ILE A 175 12.19 15.04 6.42
N MET A 176 10.96 15.01 6.94
CA MET A 176 9.99 16.11 6.80
C MET A 176 10.48 17.41 7.45
N ALA A 177 11.27 17.32 8.52
CA ALA A 177 11.76 18.49 9.26
C ALA A 177 13.03 19.09 8.66
N LYS A 178 13.88 18.27 8.01
CA LYS A 178 15.26 18.67 7.67
C LYS A 178 15.58 18.63 6.18
N SER A 179 14.65 18.16 5.33
CA SER A 179 14.83 18.10 3.89
C SER A 179 13.64 18.70 3.14
N ASN A 180 13.82 18.96 1.83
CA ASN A 180 12.73 19.33 0.94
C ASN A 180 12.10 18.12 0.22
N ALA A 181 12.40 16.90 0.66
CA ALA A 181 11.89 15.68 0.05
C ALA A 181 10.36 15.69 -0.06
N HIS A 182 9.86 15.12 -1.14
CA HIS A 182 8.44 14.80 -1.29
C HIS A 182 8.16 13.41 -0.71
N ILE A 183 7.00 13.23 -0.09
CA ILE A 183 6.63 11.94 0.51
C ILE A 183 5.27 11.50 -0.02
N ILE A 184 5.19 10.27 -0.55
CA ILE A 184 3.94 9.61 -0.88
C ILE A 184 3.79 8.40 0.03
N ALA A 185 2.80 8.45 0.91
CA ALA A 185 2.41 7.34 1.77
C ALA A 185 1.19 6.62 1.18
N MET A 186 1.28 5.31 1.00
CA MET A 186 0.20 4.49 0.47
C MET A 186 -0.23 3.43 1.46
N THR A 187 -1.54 3.22 1.62
CA THR A 187 -2.05 2.17 2.49
C THR A 187 -3.37 1.59 1.98
N GLY A 188 -3.52 0.28 2.16
CA GLY A 188 -4.76 -0.44 1.91
C GLY A 188 -5.70 -0.42 3.12
N SER A 189 -5.12 -0.37 4.30
CA SER A 189 -5.84 -0.35 5.57
C SER A 189 -5.25 0.74 6.46
N TYR A 190 -6.00 1.81 6.66
CA TYR A 190 -5.59 2.86 7.60
C TYR A 190 -5.93 2.53 9.06
N PHE A 191 -6.80 1.53 9.23
CA PHE A 191 -7.22 1.03 10.54
C PHE A 191 -6.43 -0.23 10.87
N ARG A 192 -5.61 -0.17 11.90
CA ARG A 192 -4.82 -1.31 12.39
C ARG A 192 -5.57 -2.16 13.42
N GLY A 193 -6.70 -1.68 13.91
CA GLY A 193 -7.41 -2.32 15.02
C GLY A 193 -6.81 -2.02 16.41
N ASP A 194 -5.67 -1.31 16.45
CA ASP A 194 -5.11 -0.75 17.69
C ASP A 194 -5.33 0.78 17.70
N ASN A 195 -5.25 1.37 18.90
CA ASN A 195 -5.45 2.81 19.08
C ASN A 195 -4.22 3.65 18.73
N ILE A 196 -3.22 3.06 18.05
CA ILE A 196 -1.97 3.75 17.70
C ILE A 196 -2.14 4.39 16.32
N PRO A 197 -2.08 5.72 16.20
CA PRO A 197 -2.16 6.38 14.91
C PRO A 197 -0.91 6.09 14.06
N VAL A 198 -1.08 5.96 12.75
CA VAL A 198 0.01 5.75 11.79
C VAL A 198 0.93 6.98 11.70
N LEU A 199 0.34 8.16 11.79
CA LEU A 199 1.02 9.45 11.93
C LEU A 199 0.44 10.17 13.14
N LEU A 200 1.25 10.98 13.79
CA LEU A 200 0.72 11.95 14.76
C LEU A 200 -0.23 12.91 14.04
N PRO A 201 -1.32 13.36 14.70
CA PRO A 201 -2.29 14.26 14.06
C PRO A 201 -1.66 15.51 13.46
N GLU A 202 -0.63 16.05 14.10
CA GLU A 202 0.15 17.20 13.65
C GLU A 202 0.93 16.98 12.36
N ASP A 203 1.38 15.74 12.11
CA ASP A 203 2.06 15.37 10.87
C ASP A 203 1.06 14.95 9.79
N GLU A 204 -0.04 14.32 10.16
CA GLU A 204 -1.09 13.92 9.21
C GLU A 204 -1.79 15.12 8.55
N ILE A 205 -1.87 16.26 9.23
CA ILE A 205 -2.44 17.50 8.69
C ILE A 205 -1.62 18.03 7.50
N LYS A 206 -0.31 17.76 7.46
CA LYS A 206 0.57 18.20 6.37
C LYS A 206 0.32 17.44 5.07
N PHE A 207 -0.31 16.27 5.13
CA PHE A 207 -0.57 15.44 3.97
C PHE A 207 -1.86 15.83 3.25
N THR A 208 -1.77 16.01 1.94
CA THR A 208 -2.93 15.98 1.06
C THR A 208 -3.48 14.56 1.03
N LYS A 209 -4.75 14.38 1.36
CA LYS A 209 -5.36 13.05 1.50
C LYS A 209 -6.16 12.69 0.26
N VAL A 210 -5.89 11.53 -0.30
CA VAL A 210 -6.68 10.89 -1.35
C VAL A 210 -7.29 9.61 -0.79
N THR A 211 -8.60 9.55 -0.74
CA THR A 211 -9.33 8.39 -0.25
C THR A 211 -10.17 7.78 -1.37
N TYR A 212 -10.00 6.48 -1.56
CA TYR A 212 -10.80 5.68 -2.48
C TYR A 212 -11.27 4.44 -1.74
N ASN A 213 -12.57 4.19 -1.72
CA ASN A 213 -13.13 3.13 -0.90
C ASN A 213 -13.52 1.88 -1.71
N TYR A 214 -13.85 0.80 -1.00
CA TYR A 214 -14.28 -0.45 -1.63
C TYR A 214 -15.50 -0.31 -2.52
N TYR A 215 -16.46 0.54 -2.15
CA TYR A 215 -17.67 0.76 -2.95
C TYR A 215 -17.34 1.37 -4.31
N GLN A 216 -16.45 2.37 -4.31
CA GLN A 216 -15.95 2.98 -5.54
C GLN A 216 -15.20 1.98 -6.41
N GLN A 217 -14.37 1.13 -5.77
CA GLN A 217 -13.63 0.09 -6.47
C GLN A 217 -14.57 -0.94 -7.11
N LEU A 218 -15.53 -1.46 -6.36
CA LEU A 218 -16.47 -2.49 -6.81
C LEU A 218 -17.36 -1.99 -7.96
N ASN A 219 -17.79 -0.74 -7.93
CA ASN A 219 -18.53 -0.11 -9.01
C ASN A 219 -17.76 -0.03 -10.34
N GLY A 220 -16.46 -0.30 -10.33
CA GLY A 220 -15.60 -0.28 -11.51
C GLY A 220 -15.34 -1.65 -12.14
N TYR A 221 -15.80 -2.75 -11.55
CA TYR A 221 -15.53 -4.09 -12.08
C TYR A 221 -16.60 -4.59 -13.05
N GLU A 222 -16.20 -4.77 -14.30
CA GLU A 222 -17.06 -5.31 -15.37
C GLU A 222 -17.57 -6.72 -15.09
N TYR A 223 -16.75 -7.54 -14.42
CA TYR A 223 -17.00 -8.96 -14.24
C TYR A 223 -17.51 -9.34 -12.85
N LEU A 224 -17.75 -8.37 -11.98
CA LEU A 224 -18.36 -8.62 -10.68
C LEU A 224 -19.87 -8.86 -10.85
N LYS A 225 -20.31 -10.10 -10.70
CA LYS A 225 -21.74 -10.44 -10.87
C LYS A 225 -22.58 -10.00 -9.65
N SER A 226 -22.10 -10.30 -8.45
CA SER A 226 -22.71 -9.87 -7.19
C SER A 226 -21.71 -10.02 -6.05
N LEU A 227 -21.82 -9.18 -5.03
CA LEU A 227 -21.13 -9.32 -3.76
C LEU A 227 -22.16 -9.28 -2.64
N GLY A 228 -22.28 -10.40 -1.90
CA GLY A 228 -23.05 -10.47 -0.66
C GLY A 228 -22.09 -10.38 0.53
N ILE A 229 -22.38 -9.50 1.48
CA ILE A 229 -21.66 -9.42 2.75
C ILE A 229 -22.63 -9.80 3.86
N GLY A 230 -22.40 -10.96 4.47
CA GLY A 230 -23.15 -11.44 5.64
C GLY A 230 -22.30 -11.30 6.89
N TYR A 231 -22.90 -10.83 7.98
CA TYR A 231 -22.29 -10.81 9.30
C TYR A 231 -22.99 -11.83 10.18
N HIS A 232 -22.24 -12.79 10.71
CA HIS A 232 -22.72 -13.77 11.65
C HIS A 232 -22.09 -13.50 13.02
N PHE A 233 -22.93 -13.17 13.99
CA PHE A 233 -22.47 -12.97 15.36
C PHE A 233 -22.74 -14.26 16.15
N TYR A 234 -21.68 -14.88 16.64
CA TYR A 234 -21.77 -16.03 17.52
C TYR A 234 -21.55 -15.58 18.97
N THR A 235 -22.58 -15.70 19.78
CA THR A 235 -22.47 -15.54 21.24
C THR A 235 -22.16 -16.92 21.84
N GLY A 236 -20.90 -17.33 21.84
CA GLY A 236 -20.52 -18.61 22.42
C GLY A 236 -19.03 -18.89 22.32
N ARG A 237 -18.53 -19.73 23.21
CA ARG A 237 -17.12 -20.13 23.25
C ARG A 237 -16.78 -20.89 21.97
N TYR A 238 -15.75 -20.47 21.30
CA TYR A 238 -15.17 -21.17 20.16
C TYR A 238 -14.76 -22.57 20.55
N PHE A 239 -14.95 -23.52 19.67
CA PHE A 239 -14.82 -24.95 19.78
C PHE A 239 -13.58 -25.44 20.51
N LYS A 240 -13.76 -26.20 21.54
CA LYS A 240 -12.70 -27.02 22.14
C LYS A 240 -12.43 -28.34 21.39
N LYS A 241 -13.31 -28.73 20.46
CA LYS A 241 -13.15 -29.95 19.64
C LYS A 241 -13.75 -29.74 18.25
N PRO A 242 -13.00 -30.00 17.17
CA PRO A 242 -13.45 -29.74 15.80
C PRO A 242 -14.59 -30.64 15.29
N PHE A 243 -15.08 -31.58 16.09
CA PHE A 243 -16.05 -32.58 15.66
C PHE A 243 -17.32 -32.66 16.52
N ASP A 244 -17.58 -31.67 17.37
CA ASP A 244 -18.76 -31.73 18.24
C ASP A 244 -19.82 -30.70 17.82
N LYS A 245 -21.04 -31.17 17.66
CA LYS A 245 -22.38 -30.52 17.58
C LYS A 245 -22.60 -29.19 16.83
N ASN A 246 -21.57 -28.57 16.34
CA ASN A 246 -21.65 -27.29 15.62
C ASN A 246 -21.20 -27.39 14.15
N MET A 247 -21.02 -28.58 13.61
CA MET A 247 -20.85 -28.83 12.18
C MET A 247 -22.01 -28.22 11.37
N SER A 248 -23.22 -28.24 11.92
CA SER A 248 -24.40 -27.63 11.29
C SER A 248 -24.25 -26.12 11.05
N ALA A 249 -23.58 -25.41 11.95
CA ALA A 249 -23.35 -23.94 11.75
C ALA A 249 -22.32 -23.66 10.67
N LEU A 250 -21.30 -24.50 10.53
CA LEU A 250 -20.35 -24.41 9.42
C LEU A 250 -20.97 -24.86 8.10
N GLU A 251 -21.81 -25.90 8.12
CA GLU A 251 -22.54 -26.35 6.94
C GLU A 251 -23.56 -25.34 6.45
N GLU A 252 -24.19 -24.56 7.33
CA GLU A 252 -25.07 -23.45 6.97
C GLU A 252 -24.30 -22.26 6.34
N ILE A 253 -23.03 -22.06 6.71
CA ILE A 253 -22.19 -20.96 6.21
C ILE A 253 -21.45 -21.38 4.94
N LEU A 254 -21.02 -22.64 4.85
CA LEU A 254 -20.22 -23.16 3.74
C LEU A 254 -21.13 -23.66 2.61
N ASP A 255 -21.32 -22.82 1.63
CA ASP A 255 -21.87 -23.23 0.34
C ASP A 255 -20.74 -23.84 -0.50
N VAL A 256 -20.73 -25.17 -0.64
CA VAL A 256 -19.71 -25.92 -1.39
C VAL A 256 -19.63 -25.54 -2.89
N THR A 257 -20.64 -24.85 -3.40
CA THR A 257 -20.66 -24.34 -4.78
C THR A 257 -19.94 -22.99 -4.92
N LYS A 258 -19.56 -22.38 -3.81
CA LYS A 258 -18.89 -21.06 -3.78
C LYS A 258 -17.48 -21.18 -3.23
N LYS A 259 -16.59 -20.33 -3.77
CA LYS A 259 -15.25 -20.17 -3.21
C LYS A 259 -15.37 -19.46 -1.87
N THR A 260 -14.98 -20.12 -0.78
CA THR A 260 -15.03 -19.58 0.58
C THR A 260 -13.62 -19.32 1.08
N ILE A 261 -13.39 -18.15 1.68
CA ILE A 261 -12.14 -17.80 2.38
C ILE A 261 -12.50 -17.71 3.87
N ILE A 262 -11.87 -18.56 4.68
CA ILE A 262 -12.01 -18.52 6.13
C ILE A 262 -10.79 -17.83 6.70
N HIS A 263 -11.00 -16.70 7.38
CA HIS A 263 -9.95 -16.03 8.14
C HIS A 263 -9.98 -16.53 9.58
N ILE A 264 -8.91 -17.17 10.00
CA ILE A 264 -8.71 -17.59 11.39
C ILE A 264 -7.79 -16.54 12.04
N PRO A 265 -8.26 -15.81 13.08
CA PRO A 265 -7.42 -14.86 13.80
C PRO A 265 -6.20 -15.56 14.40
N ASN A 266 -5.09 -14.85 14.52
CA ASN A 266 -3.87 -15.40 15.09
C ASN A 266 -4.13 -15.89 16.52
N VAL A 267 -3.79 -17.15 16.79
CA VAL A 267 -3.99 -17.82 18.09
C VAL A 267 -3.26 -17.13 19.26
N ASN A 268 -2.32 -16.23 18.98
CA ASN A 268 -1.58 -15.47 19.98
C ASN A 268 -2.26 -14.15 20.39
N ALA A 269 -3.37 -13.79 19.78
CA ALA A 269 -4.20 -12.70 20.28
C ALA A 269 -4.93 -13.21 21.55
N ASN A 270 -4.81 -12.48 22.66
CA ASN A 270 -5.38 -12.85 23.98
C ASN A 270 -6.89 -13.16 24.00
N GLU A 271 -7.59 -12.95 22.89
CA GLU A 271 -9.02 -13.20 22.70
C GLU A 271 -9.34 -14.52 22.02
N SER A 272 -8.37 -15.23 21.45
CA SER A 272 -8.60 -16.47 20.68
C SER A 272 -8.18 -17.75 21.40
N SER A 273 -7.67 -17.69 22.61
CA SER A 273 -7.03 -18.83 23.29
C SER A 273 -7.78 -19.36 24.51
N LYS A 274 -9.07 -19.01 24.71
CA LYS A 274 -9.82 -19.59 25.84
C LYS A 274 -11.18 -20.11 25.45
#